data_3ea76b70ecb5c50ed59b898fb8e323d0
#
_entry.id   3ea76b70ecb5c50ed59b898fb8e323d0
#
_cell.length_a   1.000
_cell.length_b   1.000
_cell.length_c   1.000
_cell.angle_alpha   90.00
_cell.angle_beta   90.00
_cell.angle_gamma   90.00
#
_symmetry.space_group_name_H-M   'P 1'
#
loop_
_entity.id
_entity.type
_entity.pdbx_description
1 polymer ?
#
loop_
_entity_poly.entity_id
_entity_poly.type
_entity_poly.pdbx_seq_one_letter_code
_entity_poly.pdbx_strand_id
1 'polypeptide(L)'
;FGRVAELYDAHYLFDISKRDLDRKRPLSQLCLRNVVPAAFIGPRLKAARSSVLFSATLSPRNYYADLLGTPADTVWIDVESPFSAEQLQVQIVSRISTRFNHRQASLEPIVELIARQFSERPGNYLAFFSSFDYLQQVATLLAERHPHIPLWQQSRGMVEGARQAFLDQFTADSRGVGFAVLGGAFGEGIDLPGARLIGAFIATLGLAQLNPVNEQLKRRMAAIFGAGYDYTYLYPGVQKVVQAAGRVIRTREDRGVVMLIDDRFAESRIQQLLPRWWAIKNEAAASQFAGLPHTSVHDNGW
;
A
#
# COMPACT_ATOMS: atom_id res chain seq x y z
N PHE A 1 21.95 17.91 18.42
CA PHE A 1 22.57 16.60 18.16
C PHE A 1 23.20 16.03 19.45
N GLY A 2 24.03 16.79 20.21
CA GLY A 2 24.73 16.29 21.40
C GLY A 2 23.81 15.61 22.43
N ARG A 3 22.73 16.27 22.88
CA ARG A 3 21.76 15.71 23.83
C ARG A 3 21.08 14.42 23.34
N VAL A 4 20.87 14.29 22.03
CA VAL A 4 20.27 13.07 21.45
C VAL A 4 21.33 11.97 21.32
N ALA A 5 22.60 12.33 21.09
CA ALA A 5 23.69 11.37 21.03
C ALA A 5 23.96 10.70 22.39
N GLU A 6 23.70 11.37 23.51
CA GLU A 6 23.78 10.82 24.87
C GLU A 6 22.77 9.67 25.11
N LEU A 7 21.67 9.63 24.31
CA LEU A 7 20.65 8.58 24.36
C LEU A 7 20.96 7.40 23.46
N TYR A 8 22.09 7.42 22.73
CA TYR A 8 22.44 6.36 21.78
C TYR A 8 22.72 5.04 22.50
N ASP A 9 21.95 4.03 22.14
CA ASP A 9 22.05 2.67 22.64
C ASP A 9 21.66 1.62 21.57
N ALA A 10 21.38 0.41 21.99
CA ALA A 10 20.95 -0.67 21.12
C ALA A 10 19.64 -0.39 20.35
N HIS A 11 18.81 0.58 20.78
CA HIS A 11 17.55 0.94 20.12
C HIS A 11 17.71 2.01 19.04
N TYR A 12 18.95 2.42 18.74
CA TYR A 12 19.26 3.42 17.73
C TYR A 12 20.10 2.87 16.58
N LEU A 13 19.95 3.49 15.43
CA LEU A 13 20.89 3.39 14.30
C LEU A 13 21.50 4.76 14.04
N PHE A 14 22.79 4.76 13.72
CA PHE A 14 23.52 5.94 13.30
C PHE A 14 23.95 5.77 11.85
N ASP A 15 23.57 6.70 11.00
CA ASP A 15 23.98 6.73 9.61
C ASP A 15 24.58 8.07 9.21
N ILE A 16 25.52 7.98 8.27
CA ILE A 16 26.17 9.14 7.65
C ILE A 16 25.93 9.07 6.17
N SER A 17 25.30 10.10 5.60
CA SER A 17 25.17 10.22 4.16
C SER A 17 25.93 11.43 3.64
N LYS A 18 26.58 11.28 2.48
CA LYS A 18 27.21 12.37 1.75
C LYS A 18 26.37 12.68 0.53
N ARG A 19 26.09 13.94 0.29
CA ARG A 19 25.51 14.43 -0.95
C ARG A 19 26.57 15.27 -1.66
N ASP A 20 27.04 14.77 -2.79
CA ASP A 20 27.79 15.60 -3.71
C ASP A 20 26.76 16.50 -4.43
N LEU A 21 26.58 17.69 -3.88
CA LEU A 21 26.01 18.78 -4.62
C LEU A 21 27.16 19.29 -5.49
N ASP A 22 26.94 19.59 -6.78
CA ASP A 22 27.90 20.17 -7.76
C ASP A 22 28.62 21.44 -7.27
N ARG A 23 28.85 21.58 -6.01
CA ARG A 23 29.48 22.70 -5.32
C ARG A 23 30.68 22.20 -4.53
N LYS A 24 31.70 23.02 -4.51
CA LYS A 24 33.02 22.83 -3.91
C LYS A 24 33.08 22.30 -2.46
N ARG A 25 31.95 21.94 -1.84
CA ARG A 25 31.89 21.33 -0.50
C ARG A 25 30.79 20.25 -0.45
N PRO A 26 31.14 18.98 -0.26
CA PRO A 26 30.16 17.91 -0.05
C PRO A 26 29.41 18.17 1.27
N LEU A 27 28.08 18.02 1.23
CA LEU A 27 27.25 18.09 2.43
C LEU A 27 27.22 16.71 3.08
N SER A 28 27.69 16.61 4.33
CA SER A 28 27.52 15.40 5.15
C SER A 28 26.32 15.55 6.07
N GLN A 29 25.43 14.57 6.02
CA GLN A 29 24.28 14.49 6.92
C GLN A 29 24.49 13.37 7.91
N LEU A 30 24.49 13.69 9.21
CA LEU A 30 24.50 12.76 10.32
C LEU A 30 23.06 12.49 10.76
N CYS A 31 22.66 11.25 10.86
CA CYS A 31 21.32 10.89 11.29
C CYS A 31 21.38 9.85 12.41
N LEU A 32 20.75 10.17 13.53
CA LEU A 32 20.52 9.26 14.63
C LEU A 32 19.03 8.86 14.62
N ARG A 33 18.76 7.58 14.36
CA ARG A 33 17.41 7.03 14.24
C ARG A 33 17.08 6.19 15.45
N ASN A 34 16.08 6.59 16.22
CA ASN A 34 15.47 5.68 17.16
C ASN A 34 14.60 4.68 16.36
N VAL A 35 14.93 3.41 16.44
CA VAL A 35 14.23 2.34 15.70
C VAL A 35 13.34 1.48 16.60
N VAL A 36 13.51 1.60 17.93
CA VAL A 36 12.66 0.93 18.93
C VAL A 36 12.28 1.95 20.00
N PRO A 37 11.19 2.69 19.80
CA PRO A 37 10.79 3.76 20.74
C PRO A 37 10.22 3.25 22.07
N ALA A 38 10.05 1.95 22.24
CA ALA A 38 9.45 1.31 23.43
C ALA A 38 10.05 1.78 24.74
N ALA A 39 11.41 1.95 24.80
CA ALA A 39 12.09 2.43 26.00
C ALA A 39 11.67 3.84 26.43
N PHE A 40 11.18 4.66 25.52
CA PHE A 40 10.70 6.03 25.77
C PHE A 40 9.19 6.10 25.94
N ILE A 41 8.45 5.36 25.14
CA ILE A 41 6.98 5.38 25.14
C ILE A 41 6.43 4.58 26.32
N GLY A 42 6.93 3.36 26.56
CA GLY A 42 6.44 2.45 27.59
C GLY A 42 6.35 3.06 28.99
N PRO A 43 7.42 3.71 29.52
CA PRO A 43 7.33 4.37 30.84
C PRO A 43 6.27 5.47 30.90
N ARG A 44 6.04 6.20 29.78
CA ARG A 44 5.01 7.25 29.71
C ARG A 44 3.59 6.67 29.71
N LEU A 45 3.38 5.55 29.02
CA LEU A 45 2.12 4.82 29.04
C LEU A 45 1.81 4.33 30.46
N LYS A 46 2.83 3.80 31.16
CA LYS A 46 2.70 3.33 32.55
C LYS A 46 2.44 4.45 33.56
N ALA A 47 2.99 5.65 33.33
CA ALA A 47 2.80 6.79 34.21
C ALA A 47 1.42 7.46 34.04
N ALA A 48 0.74 7.24 32.93
CA ALA A 48 -0.60 7.74 32.70
C ALA A 48 -1.63 6.91 33.47
N ARG A 49 -2.70 7.55 33.99
CA ARG A 49 -3.82 6.84 34.60
C ARG A 49 -4.49 5.84 33.65
N SER A 50 -4.61 6.20 32.40
CA SER A 50 -5.10 5.35 31.34
C SER A 50 -4.53 5.83 30.00
N SER A 51 -4.35 4.91 29.06
CA SER A 51 -3.90 5.21 27.72
C SER A 51 -4.72 4.41 26.72
N VAL A 52 -5.20 5.07 25.67
CA VAL A 52 -5.91 4.42 24.56
C VAL A 52 -5.14 4.69 23.27
N LEU A 53 -4.71 3.62 22.63
CA LEU A 53 -4.06 3.65 21.32
C LEU A 53 -5.05 3.09 20.29
N PHE A 54 -5.26 3.79 19.19
CA PHE A 54 -6.18 3.33 18.18
C PHE A 54 -5.67 3.66 16.77
N SER A 55 -5.94 2.76 15.85
CA SER A 55 -5.69 2.92 14.41
C SER A 55 -6.47 1.86 13.65
N ALA A 56 -6.77 2.11 12.39
CA ALA A 56 -7.32 1.10 11.49
C ALA A 56 -6.33 -0.03 11.18
N THR A 57 -5.05 0.14 11.50
CA THR A 57 -3.96 -0.77 11.12
C THR A 57 -3.04 -1.15 12.29
N LEU A 58 -3.56 -1.23 13.54
CA LEU A 58 -2.80 -1.72 14.70
C LEU A 58 -2.65 -3.26 14.70
N SER A 59 -2.36 -3.84 13.56
CA SER A 59 -2.15 -5.26 13.38
C SER A 59 -0.83 -5.50 12.61
N PRO A 60 -0.05 -6.55 12.97
CA PRO A 60 -0.28 -7.51 14.05
C PRO A 60 0.05 -6.96 15.45
N ARG A 61 -0.63 -7.48 16.46
CA ARG A 61 -0.54 -7.03 17.86
C ARG A 61 0.89 -7.02 18.40
N ASN A 62 1.63 -8.10 18.21
CA ASN A 62 2.99 -8.25 18.73
C ASN A 62 3.93 -7.15 18.20
N TYR A 63 3.83 -6.81 16.91
CA TYR A 63 4.63 -5.75 16.30
C TYR A 63 4.45 -4.39 17.02
N TYR A 64 3.22 -4.01 17.28
CA TYR A 64 2.93 -2.75 17.98
C TYR A 64 3.26 -2.82 19.46
N ALA A 65 3.00 -3.95 20.12
CA ALA A 65 3.35 -4.14 21.52
C ALA A 65 4.86 -3.96 21.74
N ASP A 66 5.67 -4.57 20.87
CA ASP A 66 7.11 -4.52 20.93
C ASP A 66 7.65 -3.11 20.65
N LEU A 67 7.16 -2.46 19.61
CA LEU A 67 7.65 -1.12 19.24
C LEU A 67 7.19 -0.01 20.17
N LEU A 68 5.99 -0.12 20.75
CA LEU A 68 5.42 0.91 21.63
C LEU A 68 5.72 0.65 23.10
N GLY A 69 6.20 -0.55 23.45
CA GLY A 69 6.45 -0.94 24.83
C GLY A 69 5.18 -0.95 25.66
N THR A 70 4.07 -1.45 25.11
CA THR A 70 2.81 -1.53 25.85
C THR A 70 2.93 -2.48 27.02
N PRO A 71 2.29 -2.21 28.18
CA PRO A 71 2.26 -3.14 29.32
C PRO A 71 1.73 -4.52 28.93
N ALA A 72 2.18 -5.57 29.65
CA ALA A 72 1.79 -6.95 29.35
C ALA A 72 0.27 -7.19 29.55
N ASP A 73 -0.36 -6.43 30.43
CA ASP A 73 -1.79 -6.46 30.75
C ASP A 73 -2.64 -5.56 29.81
N THR A 74 -2.03 -5.02 28.73
CA THR A 74 -2.75 -4.21 27.75
C THR A 74 -3.87 -5.01 27.10
N VAL A 75 -5.10 -4.50 27.20
CA VAL A 75 -6.27 -5.06 26.53
C VAL A 75 -6.25 -4.64 25.05
N TRP A 76 -6.44 -5.60 24.18
CA TRP A 76 -6.55 -5.39 22.73
C TRP A 76 -7.98 -5.67 22.29
N ILE A 77 -8.56 -4.69 21.61
CA ILE A 77 -9.93 -4.76 21.14
C ILE A 77 -9.91 -4.61 19.63
N ASP A 78 -10.41 -5.62 18.91
CA ASP A 78 -10.71 -5.52 17.49
C ASP A 78 -12.14 -5.01 17.34
N VAL A 79 -12.29 -3.83 16.75
CA VAL A 79 -13.59 -3.25 16.43
C VAL A 79 -13.95 -3.68 15.02
N GLU A 80 -15.14 -4.24 14.83
CA GLU A 80 -15.62 -4.64 13.53
C GLU A 80 -15.70 -3.44 12.58
N SER A 81 -15.39 -3.70 11.30
CA SER A 81 -15.49 -2.67 10.27
C SER A 81 -16.93 -2.19 10.14
N PRO A 82 -17.18 -0.86 10.02
CA PRO A 82 -18.50 -0.34 9.70
C PRO A 82 -18.92 -0.65 8.25
N PHE A 83 -18.00 -1.21 7.45
CA PHE A 83 -18.20 -1.57 6.06
C PHE A 83 -18.41 -3.07 5.91
N SER A 84 -19.30 -3.46 4.99
CA SER A 84 -19.54 -4.87 4.66
C SER A 84 -18.63 -5.37 3.54
N ALA A 85 -18.41 -6.68 3.53
CA ALA A 85 -17.62 -7.33 2.47
C ALA A 85 -18.19 -7.15 1.06
N GLU A 86 -19.50 -6.88 0.95
CA GLU A 86 -20.20 -6.65 -0.32
C GLU A 86 -19.87 -5.29 -0.95
N GLN A 87 -19.36 -4.35 -0.15
CA GLN A 87 -18.99 -3.02 -0.62
C GLN A 87 -17.65 -3.03 -1.37
N LEU A 88 -16.72 -3.92 -0.98
CA LEU A 88 -15.38 -3.96 -1.53
C LEU A 88 -15.05 -5.35 -2.08
N GLN A 89 -15.03 -5.45 -3.40
CA GLN A 89 -14.53 -6.65 -4.06
C GLN A 89 -13.00 -6.61 -4.06
N VAL A 90 -12.36 -7.51 -3.32
CA VAL A 90 -10.89 -7.64 -3.31
C VAL A 90 -10.49 -8.87 -4.12
N GLN A 91 -9.63 -8.67 -5.13
CA GLN A 91 -9.12 -9.74 -5.99
C GLN A 91 -7.60 -9.84 -5.84
N ILE A 92 -7.10 -11.05 -5.63
CA ILE A 92 -5.67 -11.36 -5.68
C ILE A 92 -5.33 -11.86 -7.09
N VAL A 93 -4.41 -11.16 -7.75
CA VAL A 93 -3.89 -11.47 -9.08
C VAL A 93 -2.49 -12.06 -8.92
N SER A 94 -2.43 -13.33 -8.53
CA SER A 94 -1.18 -14.01 -8.16
C SER A 94 -0.37 -14.52 -9.36
N ARG A 95 -0.95 -14.56 -10.56
CA ARG A 95 -0.21 -14.91 -11.78
C ARG A 95 0.79 -13.85 -12.22
N ILE A 96 0.72 -12.65 -11.68
CA ILE A 96 1.62 -11.54 -11.97
C ILE A 96 2.58 -11.36 -10.79
N SER A 97 3.89 -11.36 -11.04
CA SER A 97 4.90 -11.08 -10.02
C SER A 97 5.50 -9.69 -10.23
N THR A 98 5.42 -8.84 -9.20
CA THR A 98 5.99 -7.48 -9.21
C THR A 98 7.39 -7.43 -8.58
N ARG A 99 8.01 -8.59 -8.33
CA ARG A 99 9.40 -8.68 -7.84
C ARG A 99 10.35 -8.00 -8.81
N PHE A 100 11.41 -7.41 -8.32
CA PHE A 100 12.33 -6.61 -9.13
C PHE A 100 12.75 -7.30 -10.45
N ASN A 101 13.14 -8.57 -10.35
CA ASN A 101 13.59 -9.36 -11.52
C ASN A 101 12.45 -9.76 -12.47
N HIS A 102 11.19 -9.63 -12.07
CA HIS A 102 10.02 -9.99 -12.87
C HIS A 102 9.26 -8.77 -13.42
N ARG A 103 9.68 -7.56 -13.08
CA ARG A 103 8.96 -6.32 -13.44
C ARG A 103 8.76 -6.19 -14.94
N GLN A 104 9.76 -6.46 -15.73
CA GLN A 104 9.65 -6.34 -17.18
C GLN A 104 8.55 -7.26 -17.75
N ALA A 105 8.48 -8.50 -17.27
CA ALA A 105 7.45 -9.45 -17.66
C ALA A 105 6.06 -9.11 -17.12
N SER A 106 5.97 -8.27 -16.09
CA SER A 106 4.70 -7.87 -15.48
C SER A 106 4.03 -6.68 -16.14
N LEU A 107 4.73 -5.90 -16.98
CA LEU A 107 4.22 -4.66 -17.55
C LEU A 107 2.95 -4.89 -18.37
N GLU A 108 3.04 -5.76 -19.37
CA GLU A 108 1.92 -6.07 -20.26
C GLU A 108 0.73 -6.69 -19.54
N PRO A 109 0.88 -7.71 -18.68
CA PRO A 109 -0.24 -8.27 -17.92
C PRO A 109 -0.94 -7.24 -17.02
N ILE A 110 -0.21 -6.26 -16.44
CA ILE A 110 -0.80 -5.19 -15.64
C ILE A 110 -1.59 -4.22 -16.52
N VAL A 111 -1.06 -3.83 -17.67
CA VAL A 111 -1.73 -2.95 -18.62
C VAL A 111 -3.05 -3.56 -19.09
N GLU A 112 -3.04 -4.83 -19.51
CA GLU A 112 -4.25 -5.54 -19.94
C GLU A 112 -5.28 -5.71 -18.80
N LEU A 113 -4.81 -5.93 -17.56
CA LEU A 113 -5.68 -6.00 -16.39
C LEU A 113 -6.38 -4.66 -16.12
N ILE A 114 -5.63 -3.54 -16.18
CA ILE A 114 -6.17 -2.20 -16.00
C ILE A 114 -7.18 -1.89 -17.12
N ALA A 115 -6.82 -2.14 -18.38
CA ALA A 115 -7.68 -1.87 -19.52
C ALA A 115 -8.98 -2.67 -19.48
N ARG A 116 -8.90 -3.96 -19.15
CA ARG A 116 -10.08 -4.83 -18.97
C ARG A 116 -10.99 -4.29 -17.89
N GLN A 117 -10.47 -4.02 -16.68
CA GLN A 117 -11.26 -3.52 -15.56
C GLN A 117 -11.90 -2.17 -15.89
N PHE A 118 -11.17 -1.28 -16.54
CA PHE A 118 -11.69 0.02 -16.97
C PHE A 118 -12.81 -0.12 -18.01
N SER A 119 -12.69 -1.06 -18.93
CA SER A 119 -13.72 -1.34 -19.94
C SER A 119 -14.98 -1.97 -19.33
N GLU A 120 -14.81 -2.90 -18.38
CA GLU A 120 -15.93 -3.54 -17.68
C GLU A 120 -16.71 -2.57 -16.77
N ARG A 121 -15.99 -1.68 -16.11
CA ARG A 121 -16.56 -0.68 -15.20
C ARG A 121 -15.82 0.65 -15.33
N PRO A 122 -16.19 1.49 -16.31
CA PRO A 122 -15.58 2.80 -16.49
C PRO A 122 -15.79 3.72 -15.28
N GLY A 123 -14.70 4.35 -14.79
CA GLY A 123 -14.73 5.24 -13.64
C GLY A 123 -13.30 5.65 -13.23
N ASN A 124 -13.16 6.15 -12.02
CA ASN A 124 -11.89 6.63 -11.51
C ASN A 124 -11.17 5.55 -10.69
N TYR A 125 -9.93 5.30 -11.03
CA TYR A 125 -9.06 4.31 -10.38
C TYR A 125 -7.73 4.93 -9.94
N LEU A 126 -7.13 4.39 -8.87
CA LEU A 126 -5.74 4.63 -8.53
C LEU A 126 -4.91 3.36 -8.77
N ALA A 127 -3.78 3.49 -9.43
CA ALA A 127 -2.81 2.42 -9.64
C ALA A 127 -1.52 2.73 -8.88
N PHE A 128 -1.18 1.88 -7.91
CA PHE A 128 -0.04 2.05 -7.02
C PHE A 128 1.12 1.13 -7.39
N PHE A 129 2.31 1.71 -7.51
CA PHE A 129 3.54 1.02 -7.88
C PHE A 129 4.62 1.18 -6.82
N SER A 130 5.63 0.31 -6.85
CA SER A 130 6.74 0.33 -5.89
C SER A 130 7.79 1.42 -6.15
N SER A 131 7.82 2.02 -7.34
CA SER A 131 8.76 3.07 -7.72
C SER A 131 8.24 3.92 -8.88
N PHE A 132 8.79 5.12 -9.05
CA PHE A 132 8.47 5.98 -10.19
C PHE A 132 8.87 5.37 -11.54
N ASP A 133 9.99 4.64 -11.60
CA ASP A 133 10.45 4.03 -12.85
C ASP A 133 9.49 2.91 -13.30
N TYR A 134 8.99 2.12 -12.35
CA TYR A 134 8.00 1.08 -12.65
C TYR A 134 6.65 1.70 -13.05
N LEU A 135 6.21 2.72 -12.32
CA LEU A 135 5.02 3.51 -12.66
C LEU A 135 5.11 4.04 -14.10
N GLN A 136 6.24 4.66 -14.47
CA GLN A 136 6.43 5.27 -15.79
C GLN A 136 6.39 4.24 -16.90
N GLN A 137 7.01 3.07 -16.71
CA GLN A 137 7.00 2.01 -17.72
C GLN A 137 5.58 1.50 -18.00
N VAL A 138 4.80 1.23 -16.94
CA VAL A 138 3.41 0.78 -17.10
C VAL A 138 2.53 1.89 -17.70
N ALA A 139 2.72 3.14 -17.28
CA ALA A 139 1.97 4.29 -17.79
C ALA A 139 2.21 4.53 -19.29
N THR A 140 3.48 4.47 -19.71
CA THR A 140 3.84 4.59 -21.13
C THR A 140 3.19 3.49 -21.97
N LEU A 141 3.30 2.25 -21.51
CA LEU A 141 2.72 1.11 -22.24
C LEU A 141 1.18 1.16 -22.28
N LEU A 142 0.53 1.62 -21.21
CA LEU A 142 -0.93 1.81 -21.19
C LEU A 142 -1.36 2.90 -22.19
N ALA A 143 -0.65 4.03 -22.21
CA ALA A 143 -0.96 5.12 -23.14
C ALA A 143 -0.76 4.72 -24.60
N GLU A 144 0.23 3.88 -24.90
CA GLU A 144 0.50 3.37 -26.25
C GLU A 144 -0.56 2.38 -26.72
N ARG A 145 -0.96 1.44 -25.86
CA ARG A 145 -1.89 0.36 -26.24
C ARG A 145 -3.36 0.72 -26.09
N HIS A 146 -3.68 1.56 -25.09
CA HIS A 146 -5.06 1.94 -24.74
C HIS A 146 -5.20 3.48 -24.62
N PRO A 147 -4.93 4.24 -25.71
CA PRO A 147 -4.92 5.71 -25.69
C PRO A 147 -6.28 6.34 -25.35
N HIS A 148 -7.36 5.56 -25.37
CA HIS A 148 -8.70 5.98 -24.99
C HIS A 148 -8.90 6.03 -23.47
N ILE A 149 -7.98 5.49 -22.66
CA ILE A 149 -8.05 5.54 -21.19
C ILE A 149 -7.32 6.79 -20.71
N PRO A 150 -8.03 7.78 -20.12
CA PRO A 150 -7.38 8.95 -19.54
C PRO A 150 -6.43 8.55 -18.40
N LEU A 151 -5.23 9.11 -18.42
CA LEU A 151 -4.15 8.74 -17.51
C LEU A 151 -3.58 9.98 -16.83
N TRP A 152 -3.50 9.94 -15.51
CA TRP A 152 -2.86 10.96 -14.69
C TRP A 152 -1.68 10.35 -13.95
N GLN A 153 -0.58 11.08 -13.81
CA GLN A 153 0.63 10.52 -13.24
C GLN A 153 1.21 11.40 -12.15
N GLN A 154 1.58 10.76 -11.05
CA GLN A 154 2.41 11.38 -10.03
C GLN A 154 3.83 11.58 -10.58
N SER A 155 4.36 12.81 -10.49
CA SER A 155 5.77 13.09 -10.79
C SER A 155 6.63 13.14 -9.53
N ARG A 156 7.95 12.98 -9.70
CA ARG A 156 8.90 13.13 -8.60
C ARG A 156 8.90 14.57 -8.10
N GLY A 157 8.92 14.76 -6.78
CA GLY A 157 9.06 16.09 -6.18
C GLY A 157 7.85 17.01 -6.41
N MET A 158 6.65 16.47 -6.66
CA MET A 158 5.44 17.28 -6.78
C MET A 158 5.30 18.25 -5.59
N VAL A 159 5.16 19.52 -5.89
CA VAL A 159 4.78 20.55 -4.92
C VAL A 159 3.28 20.46 -4.62
N GLU A 160 2.84 21.09 -3.54
CA GLU A 160 1.45 20.93 -3.07
C GLU A 160 0.40 21.33 -4.13
N GLY A 161 0.59 22.41 -4.87
CA GLY A 161 -0.31 22.80 -5.96
C GLY A 161 -0.43 21.73 -7.07
N ALA A 162 0.68 21.04 -7.40
CA ALA A 162 0.64 19.96 -8.38
C ALA A 162 -0.05 18.71 -7.84
N ARG A 163 0.07 18.45 -6.53
CA ARG A 163 -0.69 17.36 -5.88
C ARG A 163 -2.17 17.63 -5.91
N GLN A 164 -2.58 18.85 -5.60
CA GLN A 164 -3.98 19.25 -5.66
C GLN A 164 -4.52 19.14 -7.08
N ALA A 165 -3.79 19.64 -8.08
CA ALA A 165 -4.17 19.50 -9.50
C ALA A 165 -4.31 18.04 -9.95
N PHE A 166 -3.50 17.11 -9.42
CA PHE A 166 -3.68 15.68 -9.66
C PHE A 166 -4.98 15.16 -9.04
N LEU A 167 -5.30 15.56 -7.80
CA LEU A 167 -6.53 15.14 -7.12
C LEU A 167 -7.79 15.74 -7.74
N ASP A 168 -7.70 16.93 -8.30
CA ASP A 168 -8.80 17.61 -8.96
C ASP A 168 -9.24 16.93 -10.27
N GLN A 169 -8.41 16.02 -10.83
CA GLN A 169 -8.80 15.17 -11.94
C GLN A 169 -9.88 14.14 -11.55
N PHE A 170 -9.95 13.79 -10.26
CA PHE A 170 -10.89 12.79 -9.74
C PHE A 170 -12.23 13.48 -9.37
N THR A 171 -13.07 13.74 -10.33
CA THR A 171 -14.43 14.24 -10.12
C THR A 171 -15.46 13.10 -10.18
N ALA A 172 -16.70 13.36 -9.82
CA ALA A 172 -17.76 12.35 -9.93
C ALA A 172 -18.05 11.93 -11.38
N ASP A 173 -17.81 12.84 -12.32
CA ASP A 173 -18.09 12.65 -13.75
C ASP A 173 -16.86 12.23 -14.55
N SER A 174 -15.65 12.37 -14.00
CA SER A 174 -14.43 11.96 -14.68
C SER A 174 -14.28 10.43 -14.70
N ARG A 175 -13.52 9.95 -15.67
CA ARG A 175 -13.18 8.54 -15.81
C ARG A 175 -11.72 8.44 -16.24
N GLY A 176 -10.89 7.77 -15.45
CA GLY A 176 -9.48 7.63 -15.75
C GLY A 176 -8.72 6.90 -14.66
N VAL A 177 -7.43 6.74 -14.87
CA VAL A 177 -6.54 6.02 -13.96
C VAL A 177 -5.41 6.95 -13.51
N GLY A 178 -5.34 7.22 -12.22
CA GLY A 178 -4.25 7.95 -11.61
C GLY A 178 -3.15 7.01 -11.16
N PHE A 179 -1.93 7.24 -11.63
CA PHE A 179 -0.76 6.43 -11.27
C PHE A 179 0.04 7.11 -10.17
N ALA A 180 0.32 6.37 -9.10
CA ALA A 180 1.04 6.87 -7.93
C ALA A 180 2.03 5.83 -7.37
N VAL A 181 3.00 6.30 -6.58
CA VAL A 181 3.91 5.40 -5.85
C VAL A 181 3.29 5.09 -4.48
N LEU A 182 3.24 3.81 -4.13
CA LEU A 182 2.72 3.35 -2.85
C LEU A 182 3.58 3.86 -1.68
N GLY A 183 2.93 4.36 -0.63
CA GLY A 183 3.61 5.00 0.52
C GLY A 183 4.12 6.40 0.23
N GLY A 184 3.76 6.99 -0.93
CA GLY A 184 3.93 8.39 -1.25
C GLY A 184 2.72 9.23 -0.81
N ALA A 185 2.70 10.49 -1.23
CA ALA A 185 1.69 11.49 -0.85
C ALA A 185 0.24 11.08 -1.16
N PHE A 186 0.01 10.14 -2.08
CA PHE A 186 -1.31 9.67 -2.48
C PHE A 186 -1.71 8.32 -1.85
N GLY A 187 -0.80 7.67 -1.12
CA GLY A 187 -1.13 6.49 -0.30
C GLY A 187 -1.81 6.86 1.02
N GLU A 188 -1.59 8.10 1.50
CA GLU A 188 -2.11 8.61 2.76
C GLU A 188 -2.71 10.02 2.54
N GLY A 189 -3.69 10.39 3.37
CA GLY A 189 -4.20 11.77 3.42
C GLY A 189 -5.07 12.23 2.25
N ILE A 190 -5.47 11.37 1.31
CA ILE A 190 -6.44 11.72 0.26
C ILE A 190 -7.85 11.25 0.62
N ASP A 191 -8.83 12.02 0.20
CA ASP A 191 -10.25 11.70 0.39
C ASP A 191 -11.03 11.91 -0.92
N LEU A 192 -11.45 10.80 -1.52
CA LEU A 192 -12.13 10.75 -2.80
C LEU A 192 -13.41 9.89 -2.67
N PRO A 193 -14.44 10.38 -1.98
CA PRO A 193 -15.67 9.60 -1.73
C PRO A 193 -16.49 9.37 -2.99
N GLY A 194 -17.28 8.30 -2.97
CA GLY A 194 -18.24 7.98 -4.01
C GLY A 194 -17.61 7.69 -5.38
N ALA A 195 -18.20 8.23 -6.43
CA ALA A 195 -17.74 8.05 -7.80
C ALA A 195 -16.36 8.68 -8.10
N ARG A 196 -15.83 9.50 -7.19
CA ARG A 196 -14.49 10.07 -7.33
C ARG A 196 -13.37 9.01 -7.26
N LEU A 197 -13.61 7.84 -6.62
CA LEU A 197 -12.68 6.71 -6.65
C LEU A 197 -13.47 5.40 -6.47
N ILE A 198 -13.56 4.62 -7.52
CA ILE A 198 -14.30 3.34 -7.51
C ILE A 198 -13.41 2.11 -7.48
N GLY A 199 -12.10 2.27 -7.53
CA GLY A 199 -11.19 1.14 -7.39
C GLY A 199 -9.73 1.49 -7.32
N ALA A 200 -8.93 0.46 -6.95
CA ALA A 200 -7.48 0.57 -6.88
C ALA A 200 -6.78 -0.69 -7.43
N PHE A 201 -5.69 -0.47 -8.15
CA PHE A 201 -4.72 -1.48 -8.55
C PHE A 201 -3.47 -1.32 -7.69
N ILE A 202 -3.06 -2.35 -6.97
CA ILE A 202 -1.89 -2.29 -6.09
C ILE A 202 -0.85 -3.28 -6.61
N ALA A 203 0.02 -2.79 -7.51
CA ALA A 203 1.05 -3.58 -8.18
C ALA A 203 2.36 -3.62 -7.37
N THR A 204 2.26 -4.00 -6.12
CA THR A 204 3.39 -4.16 -5.20
C THR A 204 2.93 -4.69 -3.85
N LEU A 205 3.80 -5.40 -3.14
CA LEU A 205 3.58 -5.76 -1.73
C LEU A 205 3.93 -4.62 -0.76
N GLY A 206 4.34 -3.46 -1.25
CA GLY A 206 4.65 -2.29 -0.43
C GLY A 206 5.97 -2.33 0.33
N LEU A 207 6.82 -3.34 0.10
CA LEU A 207 8.08 -3.50 0.80
C LEU A 207 8.99 -2.27 0.62
N ALA A 208 9.66 -1.87 1.69
CA ALA A 208 10.68 -0.84 1.64
C ALA A 208 11.83 -1.25 0.69
N GLN A 209 12.52 -0.26 0.13
CA GLN A 209 13.68 -0.51 -0.73
C GLN A 209 14.81 -1.19 0.06
N LEU A 210 15.49 -2.13 -0.59
CA LEU A 210 16.73 -2.67 -0.08
C LEU A 210 17.81 -1.58 -0.11
N ASN A 211 18.29 -1.19 1.05
CA ASN A 211 19.38 -0.24 1.23
C ASN A 211 20.14 -0.53 2.53
N PRO A 212 21.34 0.01 2.72
CA PRO A 212 22.15 -0.27 3.91
C PRO A 212 21.45 0.03 5.23
N VAL A 213 20.64 1.09 5.30
CA VAL A 213 19.91 1.49 6.52
C VAL A 213 18.84 0.47 6.85
N ASN A 214 18.02 0.06 5.87
CA ASN A 214 16.97 -0.94 6.08
C ASN A 214 17.56 -2.32 6.42
N GLU A 215 18.71 -2.69 5.85
CA GLU A 215 19.37 -3.94 6.20
C GLU A 215 19.96 -3.89 7.63
N GLN A 216 20.47 -2.74 8.09
CA GLN A 216 20.86 -2.57 9.50
C GLN A 216 19.64 -2.63 10.42
N LEU A 217 18.52 -1.98 10.03
CA LEU A 217 17.26 -2.06 10.77
C LEU A 217 16.79 -3.52 10.90
N LYS A 218 16.80 -4.27 9.79
CA LYS A 218 16.44 -5.69 9.79
C LYS A 218 17.31 -6.51 10.77
N ARG A 219 18.63 -6.30 10.76
CA ARG A 219 19.54 -6.97 11.69
C ARG A 219 19.22 -6.60 13.14
N ARG A 220 18.91 -5.32 13.40
CA ARG A 220 18.55 -4.83 14.74
C ARG A 220 17.24 -5.44 15.21
N MET A 221 16.19 -5.45 14.38
CA MET A 221 14.91 -6.07 14.71
C MET A 221 15.03 -7.58 14.90
N ALA A 222 15.89 -8.25 14.13
CA ALA A 222 16.18 -9.66 14.33
C ALA A 222 16.88 -9.93 15.69
N ALA A 223 17.83 -9.08 16.08
CA ALA A 223 18.55 -9.23 17.33
C ALA A 223 17.68 -8.98 18.56
N ILE A 224 16.75 -8.01 18.50
CA ILE A 224 15.92 -7.63 19.64
C ILE A 224 14.65 -8.50 19.73
N PHE A 225 13.99 -8.77 18.59
CA PHE A 225 12.65 -9.37 18.56
C PHE A 225 12.59 -10.71 17.81
N GLY A 226 13.68 -11.15 17.19
CA GLY A 226 13.68 -12.35 16.34
C GLY A 226 12.92 -12.21 15.00
N ALA A 227 12.40 -11.03 14.67
CA ALA A 227 11.46 -10.78 13.59
C ALA A 227 11.99 -9.72 12.57
N GLY A 228 13.25 -9.82 12.17
CA GLY A 228 13.93 -8.80 11.39
C GLY A 228 13.25 -8.45 10.08
N TYR A 229 12.89 -9.44 9.26
CA TYR A 229 12.23 -9.22 7.97
C TYR A 229 10.81 -8.70 8.15
N ASP A 230 10.04 -9.31 9.04
CA ASP A 230 8.64 -8.97 9.25
C ASP A 230 8.48 -7.53 9.77
N TYR A 231 9.31 -7.14 10.73
CA TYR A 231 9.23 -5.80 11.33
C TYR A 231 9.79 -4.69 10.43
N THR A 232 10.75 -5.01 9.57
CA THR A 232 11.36 -4.00 8.70
C THR A 232 10.65 -3.85 7.36
N TYR A 233 10.19 -4.95 6.80
CA TYR A 233 9.69 -4.98 5.43
C TYR A 233 8.22 -5.38 5.33
N LEU A 234 7.86 -6.55 5.89
CA LEU A 234 6.55 -7.14 5.62
C LEU A 234 5.40 -6.36 6.25
N TYR A 235 5.44 -6.15 7.57
CA TYR A 235 4.35 -5.48 8.27
C TYR A 235 4.17 -4.02 7.80
N PRO A 236 5.23 -3.19 7.73
CA PRO A 236 5.09 -1.84 7.18
C PRO A 236 4.66 -1.82 5.71
N GLY A 237 5.06 -2.83 4.92
CA GLY A 237 4.66 -2.97 3.53
C GLY A 237 3.17 -3.24 3.38
N VAL A 238 2.66 -4.28 4.06
CA VAL A 238 1.25 -4.65 4.02
C VAL A 238 0.35 -3.55 4.58
N GLN A 239 0.80 -2.82 5.62
CA GLN A 239 0.06 -1.66 6.13
C GLN A 239 -0.18 -0.60 5.06
N LYS A 240 0.82 -0.26 4.24
CA LYS A 240 0.66 0.68 3.12
C LYS A 240 -0.35 0.17 2.09
N VAL A 241 -0.34 -1.14 1.82
CA VAL A 241 -1.33 -1.78 0.93
C VAL A 241 -2.74 -1.62 1.48
N VAL A 242 -2.95 -1.93 2.77
CA VAL A 242 -4.25 -1.81 3.43
C VAL A 242 -4.71 -0.35 3.48
N GLN A 243 -3.82 0.59 3.76
CA GLN A 243 -4.13 2.02 3.76
C GLN A 243 -4.53 2.52 2.37
N ALA A 244 -3.82 2.12 1.31
CA ALA A 244 -4.14 2.48 -0.06
C ALA A 244 -5.48 1.88 -0.52
N ALA A 245 -5.72 0.60 -0.23
CA ALA A 245 -7.00 -0.06 -0.50
C ALA A 245 -8.17 0.58 0.25
N GLY A 246 -7.94 1.00 1.49
CA GLY A 246 -8.93 1.69 2.33
C GLY A 246 -9.36 3.07 1.80
N ARG A 247 -8.75 3.57 0.70
CA ARG A 247 -9.20 4.80 0.02
C ARG A 247 -10.45 4.59 -0.82
N VAL A 248 -10.71 3.35 -1.22
CA VAL A 248 -11.82 3.01 -2.14
C VAL A 248 -13.19 3.05 -1.46
N ILE A 249 -13.27 2.70 -0.18
CA ILE A 249 -14.51 2.73 0.61
C ILE A 249 -14.39 3.78 1.71
N ARG A 250 -15.26 4.80 1.70
CA ARG A 250 -15.29 5.92 2.65
C ARG A 250 -16.63 6.07 3.35
N THR A 251 -17.68 5.68 2.65
CA THR A 251 -19.06 5.77 3.14
C THR A 251 -19.75 4.41 3.06
N ARG A 252 -20.92 4.29 3.67
CA ARG A 252 -21.74 3.05 3.61
C ARG A 252 -22.33 2.80 2.23
N GLU A 253 -22.40 3.81 1.42
CA GLU A 253 -22.96 3.79 0.06
C GLU A 253 -21.89 3.40 -0.98
N ASP A 254 -20.61 3.58 -0.66
CA ASP A 254 -19.52 3.30 -1.61
C ASP A 254 -19.49 1.83 -2.00
N ARG A 255 -19.15 1.60 -3.25
CA ARG A 255 -18.92 0.27 -3.83
C ARG A 255 -17.69 0.31 -4.71
N GLY A 256 -16.74 -0.58 -4.47
CA GLY A 256 -15.47 -0.53 -5.20
C GLY A 256 -14.79 -1.88 -5.40
N VAL A 257 -13.69 -1.84 -6.15
CA VAL A 257 -12.84 -2.98 -6.41
C VAL A 257 -11.39 -2.67 -6.07
N VAL A 258 -10.71 -3.63 -5.46
CA VAL A 258 -9.26 -3.58 -5.22
C VAL A 258 -8.61 -4.81 -5.85
N MET A 259 -7.62 -4.59 -6.68
CA MET A 259 -6.80 -5.65 -7.26
C MET A 259 -5.41 -5.64 -6.61
N LEU A 260 -5.10 -6.69 -5.87
CA LEU A 260 -3.80 -6.92 -5.25
C LEU A 260 -2.94 -7.73 -6.22
N ILE A 261 -2.00 -7.04 -6.87
CA ILE A 261 -1.25 -7.59 -8.01
C ILE A 261 0.17 -7.94 -7.55
N ASP A 262 0.36 -9.17 -7.12
CA ASP A 262 1.65 -9.80 -6.84
C ASP A 262 1.43 -11.26 -6.44
N ASP A 263 2.36 -12.14 -6.82
CA ASP A 263 2.32 -13.56 -6.49
C ASP A 263 2.31 -13.84 -4.98
N ARG A 264 2.96 -12.99 -4.20
CA ARG A 264 3.07 -13.11 -2.74
C ARG A 264 1.75 -12.90 -1.99
N PHE A 265 0.77 -12.20 -2.57
CA PHE A 265 -0.54 -12.07 -1.92
C PHE A 265 -1.30 -13.40 -1.81
N ALA A 266 -0.90 -14.44 -2.55
CA ALA A 266 -1.42 -15.79 -2.40
C ALA A 266 -0.87 -16.54 -1.17
N GLU A 267 0.22 -16.05 -0.56
CA GLU A 267 0.80 -16.67 0.63
C GLU A 267 -0.13 -16.49 1.85
N SER A 268 -0.50 -17.60 2.52
CA SER A 268 -1.42 -17.57 3.67
C SER A 268 -0.97 -16.60 4.77
N ARG A 269 0.35 -16.50 5.03
CA ARG A 269 0.89 -15.59 6.03
C ARG A 269 0.64 -14.11 5.69
N ILE A 270 0.56 -13.76 4.41
CA ILE A 270 0.29 -12.39 3.96
C ILE A 270 -1.22 -12.13 4.00
N GLN A 271 -2.04 -13.09 3.59
CA GLN A 271 -3.49 -12.97 3.67
C GLN A 271 -3.99 -12.78 5.11
N GLN A 272 -3.33 -13.39 6.10
CA GLN A 272 -3.65 -13.22 7.52
C GLN A 272 -3.38 -11.79 8.04
N LEU A 273 -2.57 -10.98 7.33
CA LEU A 273 -2.32 -9.59 7.66
C LEU A 273 -3.32 -8.62 7.02
N LEU A 274 -4.17 -9.11 6.10
CA LEU A 274 -5.19 -8.30 5.45
C LEU A 274 -6.44 -8.18 6.35
N PRO A 275 -7.25 -7.14 6.19
CA PRO A 275 -8.48 -6.98 6.97
C PRO A 275 -9.43 -8.15 6.82
N ARG A 276 -9.92 -8.70 7.94
CA ARG A 276 -10.80 -9.88 7.97
C ARG A 276 -12.14 -9.67 7.25
N TRP A 277 -12.61 -8.43 7.19
CA TRP A 277 -13.88 -8.09 6.52
C TRP A 277 -13.78 -8.09 4.98
N TRP A 278 -12.58 -8.17 4.40
CA TRP A 278 -12.42 -8.26 2.96
C TRP A 278 -12.85 -9.65 2.47
N ALA A 279 -13.84 -9.72 1.56
CA ALA A 279 -14.16 -10.93 0.82
C ALA A 279 -13.15 -11.11 -0.32
N ILE A 280 -12.02 -11.75 -0.02
CA ILE A 280 -10.92 -11.94 -0.97
C ILE A 280 -11.28 -13.06 -1.95
N LYS A 281 -11.19 -12.76 -3.25
CA LYS A 281 -11.32 -13.73 -4.35
C LYS A 281 -9.95 -13.95 -4.99
N ASN A 282 -9.57 -15.20 -5.19
CA ASN A 282 -8.39 -15.54 -5.99
C ASN A 282 -8.80 -15.64 -7.47
N GLU A 283 -8.04 -15.07 -8.38
CA GLU A 283 -8.34 -15.07 -9.83
C GLU A 283 -8.45 -16.49 -10.43
N ALA A 284 -7.73 -17.46 -9.88
CA ALA A 284 -7.84 -18.88 -10.29
C ALA A 284 -9.25 -19.48 -10.11
N ALA A 285 -10.08 -18.92 -9.22
CA ALA A 285 -11.46 -19.35 -9.03
C ALA A 285 -12.44 -18.71 -10.03
N ALA A 286 -12.07 -17.59 -10.65
CA ALA A 286 -12.94 -16.87 -11.59
C ALA A 286 -12.93 -17.47 -13.01
N SER A 287 -11.85 -18.17 -13.41
CA SER A 287 -11.75 -18.79 -14.75
C SER A 287 -12.61 -20.05 -14.92
N GLN A 288 -13.17 -20.63 -13.86
CA GLN A 288 -14.08 -21.78 -13.96
C GLN A 288 -15.53 -21.40 -14.32
N PHE A 289 -15.89 -20.13 -14.32
CA PHE A 289 -17.25 -19.69 -14.67
C PHE A 289 -17.39 -19.15 -16.11
N ALA A 290 -16.31 -19.07 -16.88
CA ALA A 290 -16.35 -18.62 -18.28
C ALA A 290 -16.81 -19.67 -19.29
N GLY A 291 -17.32 -20.82 -18.85
CA GLY A 291 -17.70 -21.98 -19.66
C GLY A 291 -19.17 -22.34 -19.69
N LEU A 292 -20.10 -21.43 -19.37
CA LEU A 292 -21.53 -21.71 -19.59
C LEU A 292 -21.95 -21.25 -20.99
N PRO A 293 -22.53 -22.13 -21.81
CA PRO A 293 -22.96 -21.77 -23.16
C PRO A 293 -24.12 -20.78 -23.10
N HIS A 294 -24.04 -19.76 -23.92
CA HIS A 294 -25.18 -18.92 -24.26
C HIS A 294 -26.31 -19.79 -24.83
N THR A 295 -27.35 -20.03 -24.06
CA THR A 295 -28.61 -20.51 -24.59
C THR A 295 -29.24 -19.38 -25.38
N SER A 296 -29.18 -19.47 -26.69
CA SER A 296 -29.95 -18.67 -27.62
C SER A 296 -31.45 -18.90 -27.34
N VAL A 297 -32.12 -17.87 -26.84
CA VAL A 297 -33.57 -17.84 -26.82
C VAL A 297 -34.00 -17.62 -28.27
N HIS A 298 -34.55 -18.66 -28.89
CA HIS A 298 -35.26 -18.53 -30.12
C HIS A 298 -36.54 -17.74 -29.86
N ASP A 299 -36.59 -16.61 -30.56
CA ASP A 299 -37.80 -15.82 -30.81
C ASP A 299 -38.77 -16.65 -31.62
N ASN A 300 -39.88 -17.07 -31.05
CA ASN A 300 -41.04 -17.59 -31.79
C ASN A 300 -42.18 -16.62 -31.52
N GLY A 301 -42.48 -15.90 -32.57
CA GLY A 301 -43.61 -15.00 -32.64
C GLY A 301 -44.99 -15.66 -32.41
N TRP A 302 -45.84 -14.90 -31.85
CA TRP A 302 -47.24 -14.60 -32.27
C TRP A 302 -47.68 -13.33 -31.56
#